data_f3d44abfa1d5340ef85c2d020c34724c
#
_entry.id   f3d44abfa1d5340ef85c2d020c34724c
#
_cell.length_a   1.000
_cell.length_b   1.000
_cell.length_c   1.000
_cell.angle_alpha   90.00
_cell.angle_beta   90.00
_cell.angle_gamma   90.00
#
_symmetry.space_group_name_H-M   'P 1'
#
loop_
_entity.id
_entity.type
_entity.pdbx_description
1 polymer ?
#
loop_
_entity_poly.entity_id
_entity_poly.type
_entity_poly.pdbx_seq_one_letter_code
_entity_poly.pdbx_strand_id
1 'polypeptide(L)'
;VLAIAMVATAFDIGAIAFDNMGERHVVTQYIFHTGYLFFHVVSSAMYAIYVVNIVDAIHIFRGKVKSFILVLPTLLCMIMLGVNFFTPCVFSIGGQGEYRREFFMTFLYVAGIFYMILGFIVVMRYHRRLTRGRFVSTIAIFPLVVVAAVFQMFNPDIPIEMFANAIGLLFVALLIQSPEQVTRYMDDVRNSLDNGLDITVVMITMENDKTLRGILGVEEYHKLLREISEDFLEWSRPYGYDVEWYYLGNGMFRCVMNQCIKDQAEDFAERINEKLNKGYKYNDMFINLLPIICITRCPQDIEDVDSVMRFGDELAEHEYTGRVLYARDIYNKERYDLMRDMDMILENAFAENRFEVYYQPIYSIDSGKYNSAEALLRLNDGMYGYISPEIFIPAAEENGMIHKIGKFVLEEVCRFIAGEKFKNLGLEYVEVNLSVIQCMSSELSEDVLAVMERYGVSNEQINLEITETAAAYAQTTMMDNINSLTDDGIAFSLDDFGTGYSNMKRIASMPFAIVKLDKTFADIDTDDKMMKVVKNTISMVKDMNMKIVVEGVETEESLREFSNLGVDYIQGYYFSRPLPQDKFISEVKRVNQG
;
A
#
# COMPACT_ATOMS: atom_id res chain seq x y z
N VAL A 1 -18.76 11.96 6.79
CA VAL A 1 -20.05 12.55 6.36
C VAL A 1 -20.97 11.46 5.85
N LEU A 2 -20.57 10.63 4.87
CA LEU A 2 -21.39 9.56 4.29
C LEU A 2 -21.95 8.59 5.36
N ALA A 3 -21.10 8.10 6.27
CA ALA A 3 -21.52 7.20 7.34
C ALA A 3 -22.60 7.83 8.25
N ILE A 4 -22.46 9.13 8.57
CA ILE A 4 -23.42 9.87 9.38
C ILE A 4 -24.76 10.00 8.64
N ALA A 5 -24.71 10.29 7.33
CA ALA A 5 -25.93 10.36 6.49
C ALA A 5 -26.64 9.00 6.39
N MET A 6 -25.91 7.89 6.27
CA MET A 6 -26.47 6.54 6.27
C MET A 6 -27.15 6.20 7.62
N VAL A 7 -26.53 6.56 8.74
CA VAL A 7 -27.13 6.37 10.07
C VAL A 7 -28.38 7.22 10.21
N ALA A 8 -28.37 8.48 9.76
CA ALA A 8 -29.53 9.35 9.76
C ALA A 8 -30.71 8.74 8.97
N THR A 9 -30.42 8.21 7.77
CA THR A 9 -31.43 7.54 6.93
C THR A 9 -32.01 6.29 7.62
N ALA A 10 -31.19 5.51 8.32
CA ALA A 10 -31.67 4.36 9.08
C ALA A 10 -32.62 4.75 10.23
N PHE A 11 -32.31 5.85 10.93
CA PHE A 11 -33.20 6.39 11.96
C PHE A 11 -34.49 6.95 11.36
N ASP A 12 -34.46 7.59 10.19
CA ASP A 12 -35.63 8.11 9.49
C ASP A 12 -36.59 6.99 9.06
N ILE A 13 -36.04 5.92 8.45
CA ILE A 13 -36.82 4.73 8.09
C ILE A 13 -37.43 4.09 9.34
N GLY A 14 -36.67 3.99 10.43
CA GLY A 14 -37.19 3.50 11.72
C GLY A 14 -38.29 4.37 12.30
N ALA A 15 -38.17 5.70 12.23
CA ALA A 15 -39.20 6.63 12.67
C ALA A 15 -40.50 6.39 11.94
N ILE A 16 -40.46 6.37 10.60
CA ILE A 16 -41.67 6.11 9.76
C ILE A 16 -42.25 4.72 10.01
N ALA A 17 -41.41 3.69 10.19
CA ALA A 17 -41.88 2.33 10.41
C ALA A 17 -42.64 2.15 11.72
N PHE A 18 -42.32 2.94 12.74
CA PHE A 18 -42.99 2.85 14.05
C PHE A 18 -44.09 3.91 14.23
N ASP A 19 -44.26 4.87 13.32
CA ASP A 19 -45.35 5.86 13.38
C ASP A 19 -46.72 5.16 13.33
N ASN A 20 -47.64 5.62 14.17
CA ASN A 20 -49.00 5.11 14.30
C ASN A 20 -49.12 3.62 14.80
N MET A 21 -48.06 3.04 15.37
CA MET A 21 -48.11 1.65 15.90
C MET A 21 -48.73 1.53 17.32
N GLY A 22 -49.22 2.61 17.89
CA GLY A 22 -49.92 2.64 19.18
C GLY A 22 -49.04 2.82 20.41
N GLU A 23 -49.66 2.88 21.60
CA GLU A 23 -49.01 3.25 22.87
C GLU A 23 -47.77 2.45 23.28
N ARG A 24 -47.68 1.18 22.88
CA ARG A 24 -46.54 0.31 23.22
C ARG A 24 -45.22 0.74 22.61
N HIS A 25 -45.25 1.55 21.54
CA HIS A 25 -44.04 1.91 20.76
C HIS A 25 -43.64 3.39 20.92
N VAL A 26 -44.29 4.16 21.78
CA VAL A 26 -44.01 5.60 21.97
C VAL A 26 -42.55 5.87 22.31
N VAL A 27 -41.94 5.08 23.19
CA VAL A 27 -40.50 5.23 23.53
C VAL A 27 -39.59 4.95 22.33
N THR A 28 -39.92 3.92 21.55
CA THR A 28 -39.19 3.55 20.33
C THR A 28 -39.29 4.64 19.27
N GLN A 29 -40.49 5.20 19.05
CA GLN A 29 -40.70 6.34 18.17
C GLN A 29 -39.86 7.55 18.63
N TYR A 30 -39.86 7.86 19.93
CA TYR A 30 -39.08 8.96 20.49
C TYR A 30 -37.59 8.81 20.21
N ILE A 31 -37.05 7.59 20.33
CA ILE A 31 -35.64 7.28 20.04
C ILE A 31 -35.35 7.51 18.56
N PHE A 32 -36.18 6.95 17.67
CA PHE A 32 -35.95 7.07 16.22
C PHE A 32 -36.08 8.51 15.72
N HIS A 33 -37.11 9.24 16.11
CA HIS A 33 -37.26 10.66 15.74
C HIS A 33 -36.17 11.55 16.30
N THR A 34 -35.76 11.36 17.55
CA THR A 34 -34.64 12.11 18.13
C THR A 34 -33.33 11.78 17.42
N GLY A 35 -33.07 10.51 17.16
CA GLY A 35 -31.88 10.07 16.41
C GLY A 35 -31.84 10.62 14.99
N TYR A 36 -32.94 10.55 14.27
CA TYR A 36 -33.08 11.16 12.95
C TYR A 36 -32.71 12.63 12.95
N LEU A 37 -33.38 13.44 13.80
CA LEU A 37 -33.17 14.89 13.89
C LEU A 37 -31.72 15.24 14.31
N PHE A 38 -31.17 14.47 15.25
CA PHE A 38 -29.78 14.64 15.68
C PHE A 38 -28.80 14.44 14.52
N PHE A 39 -28.88 13.29 13.84
CA PHE A 39 -27.96 12.98 12.75
C PHE A 39 -28.20 13.86 11.51
N HIS A 40 -29.41 14.32 11.28
CA HIS A 40 -29.73 15.27 10.21
C HIS A 40 -29.00 16.61 10.40
N VAL A 41 -29.04 17.21 11.59
CA VAL A 41 -28.34 18.47 11.90
C VAL A 41 -26.83 18.29 11.84
N VAL A 42 -26.30 17.18 12.39
CA VAL A 42 -24.87 16.85 12.35
C VAL A 42 -24.40 16.65 10.92
N SER A 43 -25.16 15.95 10.09
CA SER A 43 -24.84 15.71 8.68
C SER A 43 -24.73 17.01 7.90
N SER A 44 -25.66 17.94 8.09
CA SER A 44 -25.65 19.25 7.44
C SER A 44 -24.42 20.09 7.83
N ALA A 45 -24.06 20.10 9.11
CA ALA A 45 -22.86 20.78 9.60
C ALA A 45 -21.58 20.16 9.04
N MET A 46 -21.48 18.84 9.07
CA MET A 46 -20.34 18.10 8.54
C MET A 46 -20.19 18.26 7.01
N TYR A 47 -21.30 18.36 6.29
CA TYR A 47 -21.28 18.69 4.87
C TYR A 47 -20.69 20.10 4.62
N ALA A 48 -21.10 21.11 5.38
CA ALA A 48 -20.52 22.45 5.25
C ALA A 48 -19.01 22.46 5.53
N ILE A 49 -18.55 21.75 6.58
CA ILE A 49 -17.12 21.60 6.90
C ILE A 49 -16.39 20.88 5.76
N TYR A 50 -16.97 19.83 5.20
CA TYR A 50 -16.42 19.08 4.08
C TYR A 50 -16.23 19.96 2.84
N VAL A 51 -17.23 20.77 2.47
CA VAL A 51 -17.16 21.74 1.37
C VAL A 51 -16.05 22.77 1.60
N VAL A 52 -15.93 23.30 2.84
CA VAL A 52 -14.87 24.23 3.21
C VAL A 52 -13.48 23.62 3.03
N ASN A 53 -13.31 22.34 3.36
CA ASN A 53 -12.07 21.61 3.17
C ASN A 53 -11.74 21.39 1.68
N ILE A 54 -12.72 20.99 0.87
CA ILE A 54 -12.50 20.74 -0.57
C ILE A 54 -11.96 21.97 -1.31
N VAL A 55 -12.47 23.16 -0.94
CA VAL A 55 -12.02 24.42 -1.56
C VAL A 55 -10.82 25.05 -0.86
N ASP A 56 -10.19 24.34 0.09
CA ASP A 56 -9.07 24.82 0.92
C ASP A 56 -9.34 26.18 1.58
N ALA A 57 -10.56 26.35 2.08
CA ALA A 57 -11.04 27.59 2.67
C ALA A 57 -11.11 27.55 4.21
N ILE A 58 -10.50 26.52 4.84
CA ILE A 58 -10.56 26.33 6.31
C ILE A 58 -9.94 27.51 7.08
N HIS A 59 -9.00 28.23 6.45
CA HIS A 59 -8.38 29.42 7.01
C HIS A 59 -9.39 30.56 7.32
N ILE A 60 -10.54 30.59 6.61
CA ILE A 60 -11.59 31.60 6.85
C ILE A 60 -12.16 31.45 8.27
N PHE A 61 -12.23 30.22 8.76
CA PHE A 61 -12.80 29.86 10.06
C PHE A 61 -11.74 29.73 11.16
N ARG A 62 -10.47 30.03 10.87
CA ARG A 62 -9.41 30.13 11.89
C ARG A 62 -9.71 31.30 12.83
N GLY A 63 -9.91 31.03 14.11
CA GLY A 63 -10.17 32.00 15.18
C GLY A 63 -11.39 31.61 16.01
N LYS A 64 -11.29 31.76 17.33
CA LYS A 64 -12.30 31.29 18.31
C LYS A 64 -13.71 31.75 17.98
N VAL A 65 -13.89 33.00 17.56
CA VAL A 65 -15.21 33.60 17.25
C VAL A 65 -15.79 32.98 15.96
N LYS A 66 -14.99 32.84 14.91
CA LYS A 66 -15.46 32.31 13.62
C LYS A 66 -15.79 30.82 13.70
N SER A 67 -14.96 30.03 14.40
CA SER A 67 -15.27 28.62 14.67
C SER A 67 -16.52 28.46 15.52
N PHE A 68 -16.74 29.35 16.49
CA PHE A 68 -17.93 29.34 17.32
C PHE A 68 -19.19 29.60 16.49
N ILE A 69 -19.18 30.59 15.57
CA ILE A 69 -20.32 30.87 14.66
C ILE A 69 -20.68 29.64 13.82
N LEU A 70 -19.66 28.86 13.38
CA LEU A 70 -19.89 27.64 12.58
C LEU A 70 -20.57 26.54 13.42
N VAL A 71 -20.25 26.40 14.70
CA VAL A 71 -20.71 25.31 15.55
C VAL A 71 -22.03 25.70 16.28
N LEU A 72 -22.29 26.98 16.48
CA LEU A 72 -23.39 27.48 17.29
C LEU A 72 -24.78 26.95 16.87
N PRO A 73 -25.19 26.93 15.56
CA PRO A 73 -26.51 26.42 15.19
C PRO A 73 -26.69 24.94 15.56
N THR A 74 -25.66 24.11 15.33
CA THR A 74 -25.68 22.69 15.72
C THR A 74 -25.80 22.53 17.24
N LEU A 75 -25.06 23.31 18.02
CA LEU A 75 -25.10 23.26 19.48
C LEU A 75 -26.47 23.62 20.02
N LEU A 76 -27.08 24.67 19.47
CA LEU A 76 -28.45 25.09 19.85
C LEU A 76 -29.48 24.01 19.51
N CYS A 77 -29.40 23.41 18.32
CA CYS A 77 -30.28 22.29 17.95
C CYS A 77 -30.13 21.10 18.90
N MET A 78 -28.89 20.74 19.29
CA MET A 78 -28.66 19.67 20.26
C MET A 78 -29.25 19.97 21.63
N ILE A 79 -29.14 21.21 22.11
CA ILE A 79 -29.74 21.62 23.37
C ILE A 79 -31.27 21.51 23.26
N MET A 80 -31.87 21.96 22.17
CA MET A 80 -33.34 21.87 21.96
C MET A 80 -33.82 20.41 21.91
N LEU A 81 -33.10 19.52 21.25
CA LEU A 81 -33.40 18.08 21.23
C LEU A 81 -33.28 17.47 22.64
N GLY A 82 -32.30 17.90 23.45
CA GLY A 82 -32.15 17.49 24.84
C GLY A 82 -33.32 18.00 25.71
N VAL A 83 -33.76 19.23 25.55
CA VAL A 83 -34.92 19.81 26.26
C VAL A 83 -36.20 19.10 25.86
N ASN A 84 -36.32 18.63 24.62
CA ASN A 84 -37.53 17.94 24.12
C ASN A 84 -37.87 16.66 24.90
N PHE A 85 -36.91 16.03 25.59
CA PHE A 85 -37.18 14.89 26.48
C PHE A 85 -38.01 15.27 27.72
N PHE A 86 -37.92 16.53 28.16
CA PHE A 86 -38.61 17.00 29.36
C PHE A 86 -39.83 17.84 29.02
N THR A 87 -39.75 18.63 27.96
CA THR A 87 -40.80 19.50 27.49
C THR A 87 -40.89 19.37 25.96
N PRO A 88 -42.00 18.82 25.43
CA PRO A 88 -42.16 18.64 24.00
C PRO A 88 -42.19 19.99 23.28
N CYS A 89 -41.03 20.44 22.78
CA CYS A 89 -40.88 21.74 22.13
C CYS A 89 -40.48 21.63 20.66
N VAL A 90 -39.84 20.54 20.27
CA VAL A 90 -39.42 20.22 18.88
C VAL A 90 -40.46 19.33 18.21
N PHE A 91 -40.84 18.25 18.87
CA PHE A 91 -41.89 17.33 18.46
C PHE A 91 -42.55 16.68 19.67
N SER A 92 -43.80 16.22 19.49
CA SER A 92 -44.55 15.45 20.47
C SER A 92 -45.08 14.17 19.85
N ILE A 93 -45.30 13.16 20.69
CA ILE A 93 -45.93 11.90 20.26
C ILE A 93 -47.21 11.74 21.10
N GLY A 94 -48.35 11.71 20.42
CA GLY A 94 -49.66 11.54 21.07
C GLY A 94 -49.85 10.15 21.64
N GLY A 95 -50.87 9.95 22.51
CA GLY A 95 -51.14 8.69 23.20
C GLY A 95 -51.46 7.51 22.26
N GLN A 96 -51.82 7.75 21.02
CA GLN A 96 -52.02 6.73 19.98
C GLN A 96 -50.82 6.52 19.06
N GLY A 97 -49.68 7.17 19.36
CA GLY A 97 -48.45 7.09 18.54
C GLY A 97 -48.44 8.13 17.39
N GLU A 98 -49.29 9.14 17.44
CA GLU A 98 -49.31 10.20 16.42
C GLU A 98 -48.13 11.14 16.61
N TYR A 99 -47.29 11.29 15.61
CA TYR A 99 -46.20 12.28 15.56
C TYR A 99 -46.76 13.67 15.25
N ARG A 100 -46.36 14.66 16.04
CA ARG A 100 -46.73 16.07 15.83
C ARG A 100 -45.49 16.95 15.92
N ARG A 101 -45.35 17.86 14.93
CA ARG A 101 -44.28 18.86 14.90
C ARG A 101 -44.65 20.03 15.80
N GLU A 102 -43.71 20.44 16.66
CA GLU A 102 -43.88 21.57 17.56
C GLU A 102 -43.12 22.81 17.03
N PHE A 103 -43.31 23.97 17.68
CA PHE A 103 -42.81 25.27 17.20
C PHE A 103 -41.33 25.31 16.90
N PHE A 104 -40.48 24.72 17.74
CA PHE A 104 -39.03 24.74 17.57
C PHE A 104 -38.49 23.77 16.49
N MET A 105 -39.30 22.93 15.92
CA MET A 105 -38.96 22.16 14.73
C MET A 105 -38.48 23.04 13.58
N THR A 106 -39.10 24.19 13.40
CA THR A 106 -38.71 25.18 12.37
C THR A 106 -37.26 25.63 12.53
N PHE A 107 -36.74 25.70 13.77
CA PHE A 107 -35.35 26.11 14.02
C PHE A 107 -34.36 25.11 13.50
N LEU A 108 -34.65 23.81 13.54
CA LEU A 108 -33.77 22.75 13.00
C LEU A 108 -33.68 22.88 11.47
N TYR A 109 -34.79 23.15 10.79
CA TYR A 109 -34.78 23.42 9.35
C TYR A 109 -33.98 24.67 8.99
N VAL A 110 -34.13 25.75 9.75
CA VAL A 110 -33.35 26.99 9.56
C VAL A 110 -31.84 26.73 9.72
N ALA A 111 -31.46 25.90 10.70
CA ALA A 111 -30.06 25.51 10.88
C ALA A 111 -29.51 24.69 9.68
N GLY A 112 -30.28 23.75 9.14
CA GLY A 112 -29.93 23.00 7.92
C GLY A 112 -29.76 23.93 6.72
N ILE A 113 -30.70 24.83 6.49
CA ILE A 113 -30.66 25.84 5.41
C ILE A 113 -29.42 26.75 5.58
N PHE A 114 -29.12 27.18 6.81
CA PHE A 114 -27.91 27.96 7.09
C PHE A 114 -26.63 27.26 6.60
N TYR A 115 -26.45 25.97 6.91
CA TYR A 115 -25.27 25.22 6.46
C TYR A 115 -25.24 25.02 4.94
N MET A 116 -26.40 24.84 4.32
CA MET A 116 -26.50 24.74 2.86
C MET A 116 -26.10 26.06 2.19
N ILE A 117 -26.66 27.20 2.64
CA ILE A 117 -26.32 28.53 2.12
C ILE A 117 -24.83 28.82 2.34
N LEU A 118 -24.28 28.51 3.51
CA LEU A 118 -22.86 28.69 3.82
C LEU A 118 -21.98 27.89 2.85
N GLY A 119 -22.28 26.61 2.65
CA GLY A 119 -21.58 25.77 1.69
C GLY A 119 -21.64 26.32 0.27
N PHE A 120 -22.84 26.72 -0.18
CA PHE A 120 -23.02 27.32 -1.50
C PHE A 120 -22.20 28.61 -1.68
N ILE A 121 -22.24 29.53 -0.71
CA ILE A 121 -21.46 30.78 -0.75
C ILE A 121 -19.96 30.48 -0.83
N VAL A 122 -19.47 29.51 -0.06
CA VAL A 122 -18.06 29.13 -0.05
C VAL A 122 -17.66 28.55 -1.41
N VAL A 123 -18.44 27.63 -2.01
CA VAL A 123 -18.18 27.09 -3.35
C VAL A 123 -18.14 28.20 -4.39
N MET A 124 -19.14 29.08 -4.40
CA MET A 124 -19.20 30.20 -5.36
C MET A 124 -18.05 31.19 -5.19
N ARG A 125 -17.65 31.48 -3.95
CA ARG A 125 -16.56 32.42 -3.67
C ARG A 125 -15.20 31.90 -4.09
N TYR A 126 -15.00 30.57 -4.00
CA TYR A 126 -13.73 29.89 -4.28
C TYR A 126 -13.81 28.97 -5.51
N HIS A 127 -14.80 29.15 -6.40
CA HIS A 127 -15.02 28.31 -7.59
C HIS A 127 -13.78 28.16 -8.48
N ARG A 128 -12.93 29.20 -8.54
CA ARG A 128 -11.67 29.17 -9.32
C ARG A 128 -10.62 28.21 -8.76
N ARG A 129 -10.77 27.72 -7.54
CA ARG A 129 -9.90 26.71 -6.93
C ARG A 129 -10.37 25.28 -7.22
N LEU A 130 -11.55 25.13 -7.79
CA LEU A 130 -12.12 23.85 -8.18
C LEU A 130 -11.96 23.65 -9.69
N THR A 131 -11.67 22.42 -10.09
CA THR A 131 -11.81 22.03 -11.48
C THR A 131 -13.27 22.05 -11.92
N ARG A 132 -13.53 22.10 -13.22
CA ARG A 132 -14.93 22.16 -13.74
C ARG A 132 -15.76 20.98 -13.24
N GLY A 133 -15.19 19.76 -13.24
CA GLY A 133 -15.87 18.56 -12.76
C GLY A 133 -16.23 18.65 -11.27
N ARG A 134 -15.27 18.99 -10.41
CA ARG A 134 -15.48 19.18 -8.96
C ARG A 134 -16.48 20.30 -8.67
N PHE A 135 -16.41 21.41 -9.41
CA PHE A 135 -17.35 22.51 -9.26
C PHE A 135 -18.77 22.07 -9.59
N VAL A 136 -18.98 21.46 -10.77
CA VAL A 136 -20.30 20.99 -11.21
C VAL A 136 -20.87 19.95 -10.24
N SER A 137 -20.06 18.97 -9.83
CA SER A 137 -20.48 17.93 -8.89
C SER A 137 -20.89 18.50 -7.54
N THR A 138 -20.08 19.41 -6.99
CA THR A 138 -20.36 20.03 -5.68
C THR A 138 -21.58 20.94 -5.75
N ILE A 139 -21.77 21.67 -6.85
CA ILE A 139 -22.92 22.57 -7.02
C ILE A 139 -24.23 21.81 -7.29
N ALA A 140 -24.17 20.68 -8.00
CA ALA A 140 -25.35 19.88 -8.34
C ALA A 140 -26.11 19.33 -7.11
N ILE A 141 -25.42 19.18 -5.98
CA ILE A 141 -26.03 18.72 -4.72
C ILE A 141 -27.03 19.73 -4.18
N PHE A 142 -26.73 21.04 -4.27
CA PHE A 142 -27.59 22.06 -3.67
C PHE A 142 -29.02 22.04 -4.22
N PRO A 143 -29.27 22.08 -5.54
CA PRO A 143 -30.64 21.97 -6.07
C PRO A 143 -31.27 20.60 -5.77
N LEU A 144 -30.51 19.51 -5.77
CA LEU A 144 -31.02 18.17 -5.46
C LEU A 144 -31.60 18.11 -4.04
N VAL A 145 -30.84 18.61 -3.05
CA VAL A 145 -31.26 18.60 -1.65
C VAL A 145 -32.41 19.60 -1.41
N VAL A 146 -32.38 20.78 -2.03
CA VAL A 146 -33.47 21.77 -1.91
C VAL A 146 -34.78 21.21 -2.48
N VAL A 147 -34.73 20.58 -3.66
CA VAL A 147 -35.94 19.96 -4.26
C VAL A 147 -36.47 18.83 -3.38
N ALA A 148 -35.59 17.99 -2.85
CA ALA A 148 -35.99 16.92 -1.94
C ALA A 148 -36.58 17.44 -0.64
N ALA A 149 -36.00 18.49 -0.03
CA ALA A 149 -36.50 19.10 1.19
C ALA A 149 -37.90 19.76 0.98
N VAL A 150 -38.05 20.46 -0.14
CA VAL A 150 -39.37 21.06 -0.49
C VAL A 150 -40.41 19.95 -0.73
N PHE A 151 -40.07 18.88 -1.42
CA PHE A 151 -40.97 17.75 -1.65
C PHE A 151 -41.39 17.09 -0.32
N GLN A 152 -40.42 16.83 0.58
CA GLN A 152 -40.68 16.22 1.90
C GLN A 152 -41.52 17.14 2.81
N MET A 153 -41.42 18.47 2.63
CA MET A 153 -42.27 19.41 3.36
C MET A 153 -43.76 19.20 3.05
N PHE A 154 -44.11 18.84 1.81
CA PHE A 154 -45.48 18.54 1.38
C PHE A 154 -45.85 17.06 1.57
N ASN A 155 -44.89 16.15 1.68
CA ASN A 155 -45.07 14.72 1.84
C ASN A 155 -44.22 14.21 2.99
N PRO A 156 -44.57 14.48 4.25
CA PRO A 156 -43.72 14.22 5.42
C PRO A 156 -43.46 12.72 5.67
N ASP A 157 -44.30 11.85 5.12
CA ASP A 157 -44.18 10.39 5.28
C ASP A 157 -43.14 9.73 4.34
N ILE A 158 -42.53 10.51 3.44
CA ILE A 158 -41.60 10.00 2.46
C ILE A 158 -40.17 10.56 2.75
N PRO A 159 -39.18 9.72 3.14
CA PRO A 159 -37.84 10.19 3.54
C PRO A 159 -36.94 10.53 2.36
N ILE A 160 -37.37 11.38 1.45
CA ILE A 160 -36.66 11.73 0.21
C ILE A 160 -35.45 12.60 0.45
N GLU A 161 -35.51 13.54 1.43
CA GLU A 161 -34.43 14.49 1.69
C GLU A 161 -33.14 13.77 2.12
N MET A 162 -33.24 12.80 3.03
CA MET A 162 -32.09 12.05 3.50
C MET A 162 -31.49 11.15 2.41
N PHE A 163 -32.35 10.56 1.57
CA PHE A 163 -31.92 9.78 0.42
C PHE A 163 -31.18 10.66 -0.62
N ALA A 164 -31.71 11.87 -0.89
CA ALA A 164 -31.07 12.84 -1.77
C ALA A 164 -29.71 13.30 -1.23
N ASN A 165 -29.61 13.54 0.09
CA ASN A 165 -28.36 13.86 0.77
C ASN A 165 -27.33 12.70 0.65
N ALA A 166 -27.75 11.46 0.89
CA ALA A 166 -26.89 10.30 0.81
C ALA A 166 -26.35 10.07 -0.62
N ILE A 167 -27.24 10.17 -1.63
CA ILE A 167 -26.84 10.06 -3.05
C ILE A 167 -25.91 11.21 -3.44
N GLY A 168 -26.23 12.45 -3.05
CA GLY A 168 -25.41 13.61 -3.34
C GLY A 168 -24.00 13.47 -2.77
N LEU A 169 -23.87 13.01 -1.52
CA LEU A 169 -22.59 12.78 -0.87
C LEU A 169 -21.82 11.61 -1.50
N LEU A 170 -22.52 10.53 -1.88
CA LEU A 170 -21.89 9.42 -2.62
C LEU A 170 -21.35 9.90 -3.97
N PHE A 171 -22.11 10.72 -4.70
CA PHE A 171 -21.69 11.26 -5.99
C PHE A 171 -20.46 12.16 -5.86
N VAL A 172 -20.44 13.03 -4.81
CA VAL A 172 -19.25 13.84 -4.50
C VAL A 172 -18.05 12.97 -4.10
N ALA A 173 -18.26 11.96 -3.26
CA ALA A 173 -17.17 11.07 -2.84
C ALA A 173 -16.57 10.34 -4.03
N LEU A 174 -17.39 9.79 -4.91
CA LEU A 174 -16.91 9.08 -6.12
C LEU A 174 -16.18 10.01 -7.09
N LEU A 175 -16.68 11.23 -7.30
CA LEU A 175 -16.07 12.18 -8.25
C LEU A 175 -14.80 12.88 -7.70
N ILE A 176 -14.69 13.01 -6.36
CA ILE A 176 -13.52 13.63 -5.73
C ILE A 176 -12.41 12.61 -5.46
N GLN A 177 -12.75 11.35 -5.22
CA GLN A 177 -11.79 10.28 -5.01
C GLN A 177 -11.14 9.76 -6.30
N SER A 178 -11.72 9.98 -7.48
CA SER A 178 -11.01 9.77 -8.74
C SER A 178 -9.91 10.83 -8.86
N PRO A 179 -8.63 10.46 -8.96
CA PRO A 179 -7.58 11.41 -9.27
C PRO A 179 -7.85 11.92 -10.68
N GLU A 180 -8.54 13.05 -10.79
CA GLU A 180 -8.98 13.63 -12.08
C GLU A 180 -7.82 13.80 -13.07
N GLN A 181 -6.63 14.09 -12.54
CA GLN A 181 -5.42 14.21 -13.34
C GLN A 181 -4.90 12.86 -13.86
N VAL A 182 -5.01 11.77 -13.10
CA VAL A 182 -4.63 10.43 -13.56
C VAL A 182 -5.56 9.97 -14.68
N THR A 183 -6.86 10.10 -14.49
CA THR A 183 -7.86 9.73 -15.52
C THR A 183 -7.69 10.57 -16.77
N ARG A 184 -7.50 11.89 -16.63
CA ARG A 184 -7.25 12.78 -17.75
C ARG A 184 -5.97 12.43 -18.50
N TYR A 185 -4.88 12.15 -17.78
CA TYR A 185 -3.62 11.70 -18.37
C TYR A 185 -3.81 10.42 -19.18
N MET A 186 -4.49 9.42 -18.59
CA MET A 186 -4.77 8.15 -19.28
C MET A 186 -5.62 8.36 -20.54
N ASP A 187 -6.66 9.20 -20.46
CA ASP A 187 -7.55 9.49 -21.58
C ASP A 187 -6.81 10.23 -22.71
N ASP A 188 -5.95 11.19 -22.36
CA ASP A 188 -5.20 11.97 -23.36
C ASP A 188 -4.14 11.10 -24.05
N VAL A 189 -3.42 10.24 -23.31
CA VAL A 189 -2.49 9.25 -23.89
C VAL A 189 -3.24 8.25 -24.76
N ARG A 190 -4.36 7.69 -24.27
CA ARG A 190 -5.18 6.71 -25.00
C ARG A 190 -5.72 7.32 -26.30
N ASN A 191 -6.34 8.50 -26.22
CA ASN A 191 -6.88 9.18 -27.39
C ASN A 191 -5.81 9.47 -28.43
N SER A 192 -4.60 9.83 -28.03
CA SER A 192 -3.49 10.07 -28.94
C SER A 192 -3.06 8.78 -29.64
N LEU A 193 -2.90 7.68 -28.91
CA LEU A 193 -2.53 6.38 -29.47
C LEU A 193 -3.63 5.81 -30.37
N ASP A 194 -4.90 5.89 -29.98
CA ASP A 194 -6.05 5.42 -30.76
C ASP A 194 -6.19 6.19 -32.09
N ASN A 195 -5.79 7.46 -32.11
CA ASN A 195 -5.76 8.27 -33.32
C ASN A 195 -4.46 8.09 -34.13
N GLY A 196 -3.58 7.20 -33.74
CA GLY A 196 -2.32 6.91 -34.44
C GLY A 196 -1.30 8.07 -34.37
N LEU A 197 -1.37 8.89 -33.31
CA LEU A 197 -0.45 9.99 -33.09
C LEU A 197 0.78 9.52 -32.30
N ASP A 198 1.95 9.96 -32.77
CA ASP A 198 3.19 9.80 -31.98
C ASP A 198 3.24 10.84 -30.88
N ILE A 199 3.39 10.37 -29.64
CA ILE A 199 3.54 11.23 -28.48
C ILE A 199 4.85 10.91 -27.74
N THR A 200 5.38 11.92 -27.08
CA THR A 200 6.49 11.73 -26.13
C THR A 200 6.01 12.10 -24.74
N VAL A 201 6.20 11.21 -23.79
CA VAL A 201 5.92 11.43 -22.37
C VAL A 201 7.22 11.61 -21.62
N VAL A 202 7.43 12.78 -21.03
CA VAL A 202 8.53 13.01 -20.08
C VAL A 202 8.00 12.72 -18.68
N MET A 203 8.49 11.65 -18.09
CA MET A 203 8.13 11.19 -16.77
C MET A 203 9.14 11.73 -15.75
N ILE A 204 8.67 12.33 -14.67
CA ILE A 204 9.49 12.84 -13.58
C ILE A 204 8.97 12.28 -12.28
N THR A 205 9.82 11.66 -11.49
CA THR A 205 9.49 11.10 -10.18
C THR A 205 10.54 11.53 -9.17
N MET A 206 10.11 12.01 -8.01
CA MET A 206 11.01 12.42 -6.93
C MET A 206 11.30 11.20 -6.04
N GLU A 207 12.52 10.65 -6.10
CA GLU A 207 12.95 9.49 -5.30
C GLU A 207 12.74 9.73 -3.80
N ASN A 208 13.06 10.93 -3.34
CA ASN A 208 12.99 11.30 -1.93
C ASN A 208 11.64 11.91 -1.48
N ASP A 209 10.55 11.66 -2.20
CA ASP A 209 9.21 12.19 -1.91
C ASP A 209 8.78 11.97 -0.45
N LYS A 210 8.89 10.74 0.03
CA LYS A 210 8.51 10.37 1.41
C LYS A 210 9.33 11.14 2.45
N THR A 211 10.63 11.29 2.20
CA THR A 211 11.56 12.01 3.09
C THR A 211 11.23 13.51 3.12
N LEU A 212 10.99 14.12 1.97
CA LEU A 212 10.62 15.53 1.87
C LEU A 212 9.29 15.81 2.58
N ARG A 213 8.30 14.93 2.41
CA ARG A 213 7.02 15.02 3.11
C ARG A 213 7.18 14.92 4.64
N GLY A 214 8.08 14.04 5.11
CA GLY A 214 8.41 13.90 6.52
C GLY A 214 9.10 15.12 7.12
N ILE A 215 10.01 15.75 6.38
CA ILE A 215 10.79 16.93 6.83
C ILE A 215 9.92 18.19 6.82
N LEU A 216 9.20 18.46 5.73
CA LEU A 216 8.43 19.69 5.53
C LEU A 216 7.06 19.65 6.21
N GLY A 217 6.53 18.46 6.46
CA GLY A 217 5.12 18.26 6.80
C GLY A 217 4.20 18.39 5.60
N VAL A 218 2.98 17.86 5.72
CA VAL A 218 2.05 17.69 4.59
C VAL A 218 1.68 19.03 3.92
N GLU A 219 1.43 20.08 4.69
CA GLU A 219 0.98 21.40 4.16
C GLU A 219 2.07 22.08 3.34
N GLU A 220 3.30 22.17 3.87
CA GLU A 220 4.43 22.83 3.18
C GLU A 220 4.90 21.99 1.98
N TYR A 221 4.88 20.67 2.10
CA TYR A 221 5.18 19.78 0.98
C TYR A 221 4.21 19.98 -0.21
N HIS A 222 2.92 20.13 0.03
CA HIS A 222 1.96 20.42 -1.04
C HIS A 222 2.16 21.81 -1.67
N LYS A 223 2.63 22.79 -0.90
CA LYS A 223 2.99 24.11 -1.45
C LYS A 223 4.21 24.01 -2.36
N LEU A 224 5.24 23.28 -1.93
CA LEU A 224 6.43 23.01 -2.73
C LEU A 224 6.06 22.36 -4.08
N LEU A 225 5.22 21.31 -4.06
CA LEU A 225 4.80 20.64 -5.30
C LEU A 225 4.01 21.56 -6.22
N ARG A 226 3.24 22.50 -5.67
CA ARG A 226 2.51 23.49 -6.47
C ARG A 226 3.47 24.46 -7.16
N GLU A 227 4.47 24.98 -6.47
CA GLU A 227 5.50 25.82 -7.06
C GLU A 227 6.28 25.08 -8.14
N ILE A 228 6.69 23.84 -7.89
CA ILE A 228 7.32 22.98 -8.92
C ILE A 228 6.42 22.83 -10.16
N SER A 229 5.13 22.61 -9.96
CA SER A 229 4.16 22.48 -11.07
C SER A 229 4.05 23.76 -11.89
N GLU A 230 4.06 24.93 -11.23
CA GLU A 230 4.04 26.25 -11.87
C GLU A 230 5.33 26.49 -12.66
N ASP A 231 6.47 26.12 -12.10
CA ASP A 231 7.77 26.21 -12.75
C ASP A 231 7.86 25.28 -13.98
N PHE A 232 7.34 24.05 -13.90
CA PHE A 232 7.28 23.15 -15.05
C PHE A 232 6.46 23.74 -16.20
N LEU A 233 5.32 24.37 -15.90
CA LEU A 233 4.52 25.08 -16.90
C LEU A 233 5.30 26.26 -17.50
N GLU A 234 6.06 27.01 -16.72
CA GLU A 234 6.89 28.11 -17.22
C GLU A 234 8.04 27.60 -18.09
N TRP A 235 8.73 26.55 -17.65
CA TRP A 235 9.88 25.98 -18.36
C TRP A 235 9.49 25.30 -19.68
N SER A 236 8.22 24.83 -19.81
CA SER A 236 7.70 24.21 -21.03
C SER A 236 7.26 25.22 -22.10
N ARG A 237 7.01 26.50 -21.76
CA ARG A 237 6.54 27.52 -22.71
C ARG A 237 7.35 27.63 -24.01
N PRO A 238 8.69 27.51 -24.00
CA PRO A 238 9.47 27.59 -25.24
C PRO A 238 9.19 26.46 -26.24
N TYR A 239 8.60 25.35 -25.81
CA TYR A 239 8.38 24.13 -26.61
C TYR A 239 7.00 24.07 -27.29
N GLY A 240 6.14 25.10 -27.11
CA GLY A 240 4.88 25.27 -27.83
C GLY A 240 3.63 24.94 -27.03
N TYR A 241 2.45 25.03 -27.71
CA TYR A 241 1.14 24.90 -27.07
C TYR A 241 0.68 23.46 -26.85
N ASP A 242 1.37 22.45 -27.39
CA ASP A 242 0.99 21.04 -27.34
C ASP A 242 1.67 20.26 -26.19
N VAL A 243 2.02 20.97 -25.11
CA VAL A 243 2.64 20.38 -23.91
C VAL A 243 1.62 20.39 -22.77
N GLU A 244 1.22 19.22 -22.31
CA GLU A 244 0.30 19.08 -21.19
C GLU A 244 0.98 18.42 -19.99
N TRP A 245 0.73 19.01 -18.79
CA TRP A 245 1.30 18.55 -17.54
C TRP A 245 0.27 17.92 -16.61
N TYR A 246 0.66 16.81 -15.99
CA TYR A 246 -0.16 16.06 -15.04
C TYR A 246 0.66 15.79 -13.78
N TYR A 247 0.03 15.98 -12.63
CA TYR A 247 0.56 15.54 -11.34
C TYR A 247 -0.25 14.33 -10.86
N LEU A 248 0.41 13.16 -10.74
CA LEU A 248 -0.25 11.90 -10.43
C LEU A 248 -0.24 11.54 -8.93
N GLY A 249 0.37 12.38 -8.10
CA GLY A 249 0.58 12.12 -6.68
C GLY A 249 2.00 11.63 -6.38
N ASN A 250 2.36 11.53 -5.11
CA ASN A 250 3.63 10.96 -4.63
C ASN A 250 4.89 11.47 -5.36
N GLY A 251 4.97 12.77 -5.63
CA GLY A 251 6.09 13.37 -6.36
C GLY A 251 6.20 13.00 -7.84
N MET A 252 5.15 12.38 -8.42
CA MET A 252 5.13 11.96 -9.82
C MET A 252 4.49 13.00 -10.73
N PHE A 253 5.24 13.47 -11.71
CA PHE A 253 4.79 14.38 -12.76
C PHE A 253 4.93 13.72 -14.12
N ARG A 254 3.99 14.02 -15.04
CA ARG A 254 4.00 13.56 -16.42
C ARG A 254 3.79 14.75 -17.34
N CYS A 255 4.62 14.84 -18.36
CA CYS A 255 4.52 15.84 -19.41
C CYS A 255 4.26 15.13 -20.74
N VAL A 256 3.09 15.34 -21.33
CA VAL A 256 2.74 14.80 -22.65
C VAL A 256 3.03 15.85 -23.71
N MET A 257 3.84 15.49 -24.69
CA MET A 257 4.24 16.32 -25.81
C MET A 257 3.73 15.66 -27.10
N ASN A 258 2.75 16.30 -27.73
CA ASN A 258 2.19 15.82 -29.00
C ASN A 258 3.10 16.19 -30.17
N GLN A 259 3.31 15.24 -31.10
CA GLN A 259 4.10 15.43 -32.33
C GLN A 259 5.49 16.07 -32.09
N CYS A 260 6.10 15.76 -30.96
CA CYS A 260 7.38 16.32 -30.54
C CYS A 260 8.53 15.78 -31.39
N ILE A 261 9.38 16.66 -31.91
CA ILE A 261 10.64 16.27 -32.54
C ILE A 261 11.56 15.70 -31.44
N LYS A 262 12.20 14.56 -31.72
CA LYS A 262 13.06 13.84 -30.75
C LYS A 262 14.01 14.75 -29.98
N ASP A 263 14.72 15.63 -30.68
CA ASP A 263 15.73 16.51 -30.06
C ASP A 263 15.12 17.55 -29.10
N GLN A 264 13.84 17.93 -29.28
CA GLN A 264 13.15 18.86 -28.39
C GLN A 264 12.79 18.22 -27.04
N ALA A 265 12.36 16.96 -27.02
CA ALA A 265 12.06 16.26 -25.77
C ALA A 265 13.34 15.99 -24.96
N GLU A 266 14.44 15.65 -25.65
CA GLU A 266 15.74 15.45 -25.03
C GLU A 266 16.27 16.76 -24.42
N ASP A 267 16.29 17.86 -25.19
CA ASP A 267 16.70 19.19 -24.66
C ASP A 267 15.83 19.64 -23.47
N PHE A 268 14.53 19.41 -23.57
CA PHE A 268 13.59 19.75 -22.51
C PHE A 268 13.85 18.96 -21.21
N ALA A 269 14.00 17.64 -21.33
CA ALA A 269 14.26 16.78 -20.18
C ALA A 269 15.61 17.08 -19.52
N GLU A 270 16.66 17.31 -20.30
CA GLU A 270 17.97 17.69 -19.79
C GLU A 270 17.95 19.04 -19.07
N ARG A 271 17.23 20.03 -19.61
CA ARG A 271 17.09 21.34 -18.94
C ARG A 271 16.35 21.25 -17.61
N ILE A 272 15.29 20.41 -17.51
CA ILE A 272 14.61 20.15 -16.26
C ILE A 272 15.58 19.47 -15.27
N ASN A 273 16.29 18.45 -15.75
CA ASN A 273 17.26 17.70 -14.95
C ASN A 273 18.33 18.65 -14.37
N GLU A 274 18.92 19.51 -15.20
CA GLU A 274 19.88 20.50 -14.73
C GLU A 274 19.31 21.47 -13.67
N LYS A 275 18.08 21.93 -13.87
CA LYS A 275 17.45 22.88 -12.94
C LYS A 275 17.13 22.25 -11.60
N LEU A 276 16.60 21.03 -11.59
CA LEU A 276 16.26 20.33 -10.36
C LEU A 276 17.50 19.86 -9.59
N ASN A 277 18.54 19.42 -10.28
CA ASN A 277 19.80 18.96 -9.68
C ASN A 277 20.67 20.07 -9.08
N LYS A 278 20.48 21.33 -9.47
CA LYS A 278 21.18 22.48 -8.85
C LYS A 278 20.66 22.83 -7.45
N GLY A 279 19.68 22.09 -6.95
CA GLY A 279 18.95 22.39 -5.73
C GLY A 279 17.80 23.36 -5.98
N TYR A 280 16.62 22.96 -5.57
CA TYR A 280 15.41 23.76 -5.73
C TYR A 280 15.28 24.79 -4.61
N LYS A 281 15.19 26.07 -4.98
CA LYS A 281 15.01 27.14 -3.99
C LYS A 281 13.54 27.27 -3.62
N TYR A 282 13.21 26.90 -2.40
CA TYR A 282 11.87 27.03 -1.83
C TYR A 282 11.92 27.91 -0.59
N ASN A 283 11.22 29.06 -0.61
CA ASN A 283 11.37 30.12 0.38
C ASN A 283 12.86 30.53 0.53
N ASP A 284 13.43 30.41 1.73
CA ASP A 284 14.84 30.71 2.00
C ASP A 284 15.72 29.45 2.12
N MET A 285 15.21 28.29 1.72
CA MET A 285 15.91 27.01 1.77
C MET A 285 16.25 26.48 0.38
N PHE A 286 17.36 25.74 0.28
CA PHE A 286 17.66 24.92 -0.87
C PHE A 286 17.27 23.46 -0.57
N ILE A 287 16.41 22.91 -1.39
CA ILE A 287 15.91 21.54 -1.26
C ILE A 287 16.51 20.69 -2.38
N ASN A 288 17.10 19.56 -2.02
CA ASN A 288 17.53 18.56 -3.00
C ASN A 288 16.35 17.65 -3.35
N LEU A 289 15.94 17.63 -4.62
CA LEU A 289 14.72 16.96 -5.06
C LEU A 289 14.94 15.53 -5.59
N LEU A 290 16.17 15.11 -5.86
CA LEU A 290 16.53 13.80 -6.44
C LEU A 290 15.57 13.33 -7.55
N PRO A 291 15.46 14.03 -8.69
CA PRO A 291 14.51 13.69 -9.73
C PRO A 291 14.99 12.52 -10.58
N ILE A 292 14.17 11.50 -10.75
CA ILE A 292 14.32 10.47 -11.78
C ILE A 292 13.53 10.94 -12.99
N ILE A 293 14.19 11.16 -14.11
CA ILE A 293 13.57 11.67 -15.34
C ILE A 293 13.73 10.64 -16.45
N CYS A 294 12.62 10.26 -17.09
CA CYS A 294 12.61 9.29 -18.18
C CYS A 294 11.81 9.81 -19.38
N ILE A 295 12.37 9.66 -20.56
CA ILE A 295 11.70 9.96 -21.84
C ILE A 295 11.12 8.66 -22.39
N THR A 296 9.81 8.66 -22.65
CA THR A 296 9.07 7.54 -23.21
C THR A 296 8.39 7.98 -24.49
N ARG A 297 8.64 7.31 -25.61
CA ARG A 297 7.98 7.57 -26.87
C ARG A 297 6.92 6.50 -27.13
N CYS A 298 5.72 6.93 -27.43
CA CYS A 298 4.61 6.04 -27.69
C CYS A 298 4.09 6.28 -29.12
N PRO A 299 3.90 5.23 -29.92
CA PRO A 299 3.98 3.79 -29.56
C PRO A 299 5.38 3.15 -29.70
N GLN A 300 6.46 3.88 -30.02
CA GLN A 300 7.75 3.29 -30.39
C GLN A 300 8.44 2.54 -29.25
N ASP A 301 8.43 3.11 -28.04
CA ASP A 301 9.04 2.49 -26.87
C ASP A 301 8.00 1.65 -26.10
N ILE A 302 6.77 2.17 -25.95
CA ILE A 302 5.64 1.51 -25.27
C ILE A 302 4.36 1.72 -26.09
N GLU A 303 3.65 0.63 -26.40
CA GLU A 303 2.56 0.63 -27.36
C GLU A 303 1.18 1.01 -26.79
N ASP A 304 0.93 0.75 -25.49
CA ASP A 304 -0.38 0.92 -24.88
C ASP A 304 -0.33 1.75 -23.58
N VAL A 305 -1.47 2.37 -23.25
CA VAL A 305 -1.60 3.29 -22.12
C VAL A 305 -1.39 2.60 -20.76
N ASP A 306 -1.84 1.35 -20.61
CA ASP A 306 -1.73 0.64 -19.35
C ASP A 306 -0.29 0.27 -19.05
N SER A 307 0.49 -0.06 -20.08
CA SER A 307 1.94 -0.28 -19.98
C SER A 307 2.70 1.02 -19.70
N VAL A 308 2.28 2.17 -20.29
CA VAL A 308 2.85 3.49 -19.96
C VAL A 308 2.63 3.85 -18.50
N MET A 309 1.43 3.57 -17.97
CA MET A 309 1.11 3.82 -16.55
C MET A 309 1.98 2.98 -15.62
N ARG A 310 1.99 1.65 -15.82
CA ARG A 310 2.79 0.73 -14.99
C ARG A 310 4.28 1.05 -15.03
N PHE A 311 4.82 1.30 -16.21
CA PHE A 311 6.22 1.72 -16.36
C PHE A 311 6.51 3.00 -15.58
N GLY A 312 5.58 3.97 -15.63
CA GLY A 312 5.70 5.21 -14.87
C GLY A 312 5.68 5.02 -13.35
N ASP A 313 4.95 4.02 -12.84
CA ASP A 313 4.91 3.67 -11.42
C ASP A 313 6.22 2.96 -10.99
N GLU A 314 6.71 1.99 -11.80
CA GLU A 314 7.99 1.32 -11.55
C GLU A 314 9.19 2.27 -11.62
N LEU A 315 9.11 3.34 -12.41
CA LEU A 315 10.17 4.34 -12.47
C LEU A 315 10.49 4.94 -11.08
N ALA A 316 9.52 4.93 -10.16
CA ALA A 316 9.72 5.36 -8.78
C ALA A 316 10.61 4.43 -7.95
N GLU A 317 10.82 3.18 -8.41
CA GLU A 317 11.66 2.18 -7.76
C GLU A 317 13.12 2.24 -8.24
N HIS A 318 13.39 2.99 -9.33
CA HIS A 318 14.76 3.18 -9.81
C HIS A 318 15.55 4.14 -8.92
N GLU A 319 16.84 3.89 -8.80
CA GLU A 319 17.74 4.78 -8.09
C GLU A 319 18.02 6.06 -8.89
N TYR A 320 18.19 7.15 -8.16
CA TYR A 320 18.59 8.43 -8.74
C TYR A 320 20.00 8.36 -9.34
N THR A 321 20.11 8.60 -10.64
CA THR A 321 21.39 8.56 -11.36
C THR A 321 21.93 9.94 -11.74
N GLY A 322 21.13 10.99 -11.57
CA GLY A 322 21.45 12.34 -12.04
C GLY A 322 21.44 12.52 -13.55
N ARG A 323 20.97 11.49 -14.30
CA ARG A 323 20.90 11.48 -15.77
C ARG A 323 19.47 11.29 -16.24
N VAL A 324 19.18 11.77 -17.44
CA VAL A 324 17.93 11.47 -18.13
C VAL A 324 17.97 10.02 -18.64
N LEU A 325 16.95 9.24 -18.30
CA LEU A 325 16.75 7.86 -18.73
C LEU A 325 15.88 7.81 -20.00
N TYR A 326 15.94 6.70 -20.72
CA TYR A 326 15.10 6.45 -21.89
C TYR A 326 14.36 5.13 -21.71
N ALA A 327 13.03 5.13 -21.92
CA ALA A 327 12.22 3.93 -21.78
C ALA A 327 12.75 2.78 -22.66
N ARG A 328 13.18 3.06 -23.90
CA ARG A 328 13.76 2.05 -24.80
C ARG A 328 14.94 1.26 -24.22
N ASP A 329 15.65 1.82 -23.24
CA ASP A 329 16.85 1.23 -22.65
C ASP A 329 16.54 0.41 -21.39
N ILE A 330 15.38 0.68 -20.75
CA ILE A 330 15.01 0.08 -19.45
C ILE A 330 13.66 -0.65 -19.47
N TYR A 331 12.76 -0.33 -20.41
CA TYR A 331 11.47 -1.00 -20.53
C TYR A 331 11.62 -2.40 -21.13
N ASN A 332 11.10 -3.39 -20.41
CA ASN A 332 11.07 -4.77 -20.84
C ASN A 332 9.61 -5.25 -21.01
N LYS A 333 9.14 -5.29 -22.27
CA LYS A 333 7.76 -5.67 -22.61
C LYS A 333 7.39 -7.07 -22.08
N GLU A 334 8.31 -8.05 -22.17
CA GLU A 334 8.06 -9.42 -21.70
C GLU A 334 7.82 -9.45 -20.17
N ARG A 335 8.58 -8.65 -19.43
CA ARG A 335 8.38 -8.51 -17.98
C ARG A 335 7.01 -7.90 -17.66
N TYR A 336 6.57 -6.87 -18.41
CA TYR A 336 5.28 -6.22 -18.21
C TYR A 336 4.10 -7.13 -18.55
N ASP A 337 4.20 -7.89 -19.65
CA ASP A 337 3.18 -8.88 -20.01
C ASP A 337 3.10 -9.97 -18.94
N LEU A 338 4.24 -10.44 -18.43
CA LEU A 338 4.30 -11.40 -17.33
C LEU A 338 3.63 -10.87 -16.06
N MET A 339 3.93 -9.62 -15.65
CA MET A 339 3.33 -9.01 -14.44
C MET A 339 1.82 -8.82 -14.59
N ARG A 340 1.35 -8.43 -15.78
CA ARG A 340 -0.09 -8.31 -16.06
C ARG A 340 -0.82 -9.65 -15.90
N ASP A 341 -0.21 -10.73 -16.35
CA ASP A 341 -0.81 -12.06 -16.36
C ASP A 341 -0.57 -12.83 -15.06
N MET A 342 0.18 -12.25 -14.09
CA MET A 342 0.69 -12.95 -12.90
C MET A 342 -0.40 -13.54 -12.02
N ASP A 343 -1.50 -12.83 -11.76
CA ASP A 343 -2.61 -13.36 -10.95
C ASP A 343 -3.19 -14.63 -11.56
N MET A 344 -3.41 -14.64 -12.88
CA MET A 344 -3.90 -15.79 -13.62
C MET A 344 -2.87 -16.94 -13.63
N ILE A 345 -1.58 -16.61 -13.77
CA ILE A 345 -0.49 -17.60 -13.74
C ILE A 345 -0.45 -18.28 -12.37
N LEU A 346 -0.52 -17.53 -11.28
CA LEU A 346 -0.50 -18.06 -9.92
C LEU A 346 -1.72 -18.94 -9.62
N GLU A 347 -2.92 -18.53 -10.03
CA GLU A 347 -4.13 -19.34 -9.89
C GLU A 347 -4.04 -20.67 -10.64
N ASN A 348 -3.57 -20.62 -11.90
CA ASN A 348 -3.41 -21.82 -12.74
C ASN A 348 -2.27 -22.72 -12.26
N ALA A 349 -1.24 -22.17 -11.65
CA ALA A 349 -0.07 -22.92 -11.18
C ALA A 349 -0.44 -24.03 -10.17
N PHE A 350 -1.42 -23.76 -9.29
CA PHE A 350 -1.94 -24.79 -8.39
C PHE A 350 -2.76 -25.88 -9.11
N ALA A 351 -3.63 -25.47 -10.03
CA ALA A 351 -4.49 -26.40 -10.77
C ALA A 351 -3.68 -27.36 -11.67
N GLU A 352 -2.55 -26.88 -12.18
CA GLU A 352 -1.71 -27.58 -13.14
C GLU A 352 -0.41 -28.16 -12.55
N ASN A 353 -0.24 -28.07 -11.21
CA ASN A 353 0.97 -28.54 -10.49
C ASN A 353 2.27 -27.96 -11.06
N ARG A 354 2.30 -26.66 -11.30
CA ARG A 354 3.46 -25.95 -11.85
C ARG A 354 4.45 -25.44 -10.80
N PHE A 355 4.09 -25.49 -9.51
CA PHE A 355 4.99 -25.22 -8.41
C PHE A 355 5.83 -26.43 -8.10
N GLU A 356 7.13 -26.22 -7.95
CA GLU A 356 8.12 -27.24 -7.57
C GLU A 356 8.96 -26.72 -6.40
N VAL A 357 9.29 -27.58 -5.44
CA VAL A 357 10.22 -27.25 -4.36
C VAL A 357 11.58 -27.83 -4.69
N TYR A 358 12.56 -26.94 -4.80
CA TYR A 358 13.99 -27.28 -4.94
C TYR A 358 14.65 -27.19 -3.58
N TYR A 359 15.78 -27.85 -3.41
CA TYR A 359 16.53 -27.86 -2.16
C TYR A 359 17.96 -27.45 -2.43
N GLN A 360 18.49 -26.53 -1.63
CA GLN A 360 19.91 -26.18 -1.66
C GLN A 360 20.58 -26.64 -0.38
N PRO A 361 21.65 -27.46 -0.45
CA PRO A 361 22.32 -27.96 0.75
C PRO A 361 23.13 -26.87 1.44
N ILE A 362 23.14 -26.91 2.77
CA ILE A 362 23.91 -26.05 3.65
C ILE A 362 25.04 -26.90 4.27
N TYR A 363 26.26 -26.45 4.06
CA TYR A 363 27.46 -27.15 4.47
C TYR A 363 27.92 -26.73 5.86
N SER A 364 28.16 -27.70 6.75
CA SER A 364 28.71 -27.45 8.09
C SER A 364 30.23 -27.52 8.03
N ILE A 365 30.90 -26.47 8.49
CA ILE A 365 32.36 -26.39 8.54
C ILE A 365 32.91 -27.42 9.52
N ASP A 366 32.27 -27.56 10.68
CA ASP A 366 32.73 -28.47 11.74
C ASP A 366 32.66 -29.94 11.36
N SER A 367 31.57 -30.39 10.73
CA SER A 367 31.36 -31.77 10.35
C SER A 367 31.98 -32.14 9.00
N GLY A 368 32.24 -31.17 8.14
CA GLY A 368 32.65 -31.39 6.77
C GLY A 368 31.57 -32.03 5.89
N LYS A 369 30.29 -31.88 6.25
CA LYS A 369 29.11 -32.49 5.62
C LYS A 369 27.98 -31.49 5.43
N TYR A 370 27.03 -31.85 4.60
CA TYR A 370 25.75 -31.12 4.56
C TYR A 370 24.96 -31.44 5.83
N ASN A 371 24.58 -30.39 6.56
CA ASN A 371 23.84 -30.47 7.84
C ASN A 371 22.35 -30.22 7.69
N SER A 372 21.99 -29.36 6.78
CA SER A 372 20.61 -28.92 6.51
C SER A 372 20.44 -28.58 5.05
N ALA A 373 19.26 -28.09 4.69
CA ALA A 373 18.95 -27.60 3.36
C ALA A 373 17.92 -26.48 3.42
N GLU A 374 17.98 -25.55 2.50
CA GLU A 374 16.94 -24.56 2.27
C GLU A 374 15.98 -25.03 1.18
N ALA A 375 14.66 -24.89 1.44
CA ALA A 375 13.59 -25.18 0.50
C ALA A 375 13.26 -23.94 -0.31
N LEU A 376 13.44 -24.01 -1.61
CA LEU A 376 13.33 -22.90 -2.54
C LEU A 376 12.24 -23.18 -3.57
N LEU A 377 11.17 -22.40 -3.53
CA LEU A 377 10.05 -22.52 -4.46
C LEU A 377 10.46 -22.15 -5.89
N ARG A 378 9.95 -22.89 -6.87
CA ARG A 378 10.12 -22.65 -8.30
C ARG A 378 8.76 -22.65 -8.99
N LEU A 379 8.60 -21.76 -9.96
CA LEU A 379 7.41 -21.67 -10.79
C LEU A 379 7.80 -21.82 -12.26
N ASN A 380 7.21 -22.80 -12.93
CA ASN A 380 7.39 -23.00 -14.37
C ASN A 380 6.03 -22.78 -15.07
N ASP A 381 5.94 -21.69 -15.84
CA ASP A 381 4.77 -21.40 -16.65
C ASP A 381 4.89 -21.93 -18.08
N GLY A 382 3.75 -22.33 -18.67
CA GLY A 382 3.74 -22.90 -20.03
C GLY A 382 4.09 -21.88 -21.12
N MET A 383 3.84 -20.60 -20.89
CA MET A 383 4.07 -19.51 -21.84
C MET A 383 5.38 -18.76 -21.54
N TYR A 384 5.60 -18.44 -20.28
CA TYR A 384 6.73 -17.62 -19.83
C TYR A 384 7.95 -18.44 -19.37
N GLY A 385 7.81 -19.76 -19.28
CA GLY A 385 8.89 -20.64 -18.80
C GLY A 385 9.15 -20.47 -17.30
N TYR A 386 10.42 -20.47 -16.92
CA TYR A 386 10.83 -20.26 -15.51
C TYR A 386 10.57 -18.81 -15.08
N ILE A 387 9.80 -18.66 -14.02
CA ILE A 387 9.53 -17.36 -13.39
C ILE A 387 10.27 -17.29 -12.06
N SER A 388 11.08 -16.22 -11.86
CA SER A 388 11.84 -16.03 -10.63
C SER A 388 10.91 -15.78 -9.42
N PRO A 389 11.23 -16.32 -8.22
CA PRO A 389 10.55 -15.98 -6.98
C PRO A 389 10.49 -14.48 -6.69
N GLU A 390 11.54 -13.73 -7.03
CA GLU A 390 11.60 -12.27 -6.90
C GLU A 390 10.47 -11.54 -7.66
N ILE A 391 9.89 -12.20 -8.69
CA ILE A 391 8.79 -11.63 -9.48
C ILE A 391 7.43 -12.09 -8.94
N PHE A 392 7.25 -13.40 -8.68
CA PHE A 392 5.92 -13.91 -8.34
C PHE A 392 5.59 -13.88 -6.84
N ILE A 393 6.57 -13.87 -5.93
CA ILE A 393 6.31 -13.80 -4.48
C ILE A 393 5.66 -12.47 -4.10
N PRO A 394 6.17 -11.28 -4.52
CA PRO A 394 5.50 -10.01 -4.25
C PRO A 394 4.05 -9.95 -4.77
N ALA A 395 3.79 -10.47 -5.97
CA ALA A 395 2.44 -10.53 -6.52
C ALA A 395 1.53 -11.47 -5.70
N ALA A 396 2.06 -12.60 -5.23
CA ALA A 396 1.33 -13.51 -4.36
C ALA A 396 1.04 -12.92 -2.98
N GLU A 397 1.90 -12.03 -2.50
CA GLU A 397 1.68 -11.25 -1.27
C GLU A 397 0.55 -10.24 -1.45
N GLU A 398 0.55 -9.49 -2.56
CA GLU A 398 -0.47 -8.46 -2.86
C GLU A 398 -1.87 -9.06 -3.01
N ASN A 399 -1.99 -10.21 -3.69
CA ASN A 399 -3.29 -10.86 -3.92
C ASN A 399 -3.69 -11.89 -2.84
N GLY A 400 -2.84 -12.09 -1.81
CA GLY A 400 -3.08 -13.01 -0.68
C GLY A 400 -2.86 -14.49 -0.99
N MET A 401 -2.40 -14.86 -2.19
CA MET A 401 -2.10 -16.25 -2.53
C MET A 401 -0.89 -16.80 -1.78
N ILE A 402 -0.05 -15.92 -1.19
CA ILE A 402 1.12 -16.31 -0.43
C ILE A 402 0.80 -17.29 0.72
N HIS A 403 -0.40 -17.21 1.33
CA HIS A 403 -0.82 -18.16 2.35
C HIS A 403 -0.99 -19.59 1.79
N LYS A 404 -1.57 -19.73 0.60
CA LYS A 404 -1.72 -21.02 -0.08
C LYS A 404 -0.37 -21.57 -0.53
N ILE A 405 0.48 -20.70 -1.06
CA ILE A 405 1.84 -21.03 -1.50
C ILE A 405 2.67 -21.53 -0.31
N GLY A 406 2.69 -20.79 0.79
CA GLY A 406 3.45 -21.18 1.98
C GLY A 406 2.97 -22.51 2.57
N LYS A 407 1.67 -22.72 2.62
CA LYS A 407 1.11 -24.02 3.05
C LYS A 407 1.56 -25.17 2.12
N PHE A 408 1.52 -24.95 0.80
CA PHE A 408 2.00 -25.92 -0.18
C PHE A 408 3.50 -26.25 0.03
N VAL A 409 4.36 -25.23 0.20
CA VAL A 409 5.79 -25.44 0.44
C VAL A 409 6.02 -26.24 1.72
N LEU A 410 5.34 -25.88 2.81
CA LEU A 410 5.45 -26.56 4.09
C LEU A 410 4.97 -28.04 3.98
N GLU A 411 3.87 -28.31 3.28
CA GLU A 411 3.37 -29.66 3.06
C GLU A 411 4.35 -30.50 2.23
N GLU A 412 4.98 -29.95 1.17
CA GLU A 412 5.99 -30.62 0.37
C GLU A 412 7.27 -30.93 1.18
N VAL A 413 7.74 -29.95 1.98
CA VAL A 413 8.89 -30.12 2.86
C VAL A 413 8.61 -31.19 3.93
N CYS A 414 7.45 -31.11 4.60
CA CYS A 414 7.07 -32.13 5.59
C CYS A 414 6.92 -33.53 4.97
N ARG A 415 6.38 -33.64 3.77
CA ARG A 415 6.32 -34.91 3.02
C ARG A 415 7.70 -35.46 2.71
N PHE A 416 8.64 -34.61 2.32
CA PHE A 416 10.03 -34.99 2.07
C PHE A 416 10.71 -35.48 3.33
N ILE A 417 10.59 -34.75 4.45
CA ILE A 417 11.20 -35.11 5.75
C ILE A 417 10.65 -36.43 6.28
N ALA A 418 9.34 -36.65 6.19
CA ALA A 418 8.69 -37.89 6.62
C ALA A 418 9.13 -39.12 5.80
N GLY A 419 9.67 -38.90 4.61
CA GLY A 419 10.08 -39.97 3.67
C GLY A 419 11.32 -40.73 4.13
N GLU A 420 11.39 -42.06 3.85
CA GLU A 420 12.53 -42.92 4.17
C GLU A 420 13.84 -42.43 3.53
N LYS A 421 13.78 -41.72 2.39
CA LYS A 421 14.95 -41.16 1.74
C LYS A 421 15.64 -40.10 2.60
N PHE A 422 14.88 -39.22 3.24
CA PHE A 422 15.42 -38.14 4.09
C PHE A 422 16.12 -38.67 5.34
N LYS A 423 15.53 -39.67 6.01
CA LYS A 423 16.08 -40.27 7.23
C LYS A 423 17.51 -40.80 7.04
N ASN A 424 17.88 -41.17 5.81
CA ASN A 424 19.17 -41.72 5.47
C ASN A 424 20.15 -40.66 4.91
N LEU A 425 19.83 -39.37 4.93
CA LEU A 425 20.70 -38.30 4.42
C LEU A 425 21.64 -37.74 5.47
N GLY A 426 21.29 -37.87 6.75
CA GLY A 426 22.04 -37.26 7.85
C GLY A 426 21.85 -35.75 7.95
N LEU A 427 20.72 -35.24 7.43
CA LEU A 427 20.30 -33.84 7.60
C LEU A 427 19.51 -33.69 8.90
N GLU A 428 19.72 -32.58 9.59
CA GLU A 428 19.05 -32.26 10.86
C GLU A 428 17.70 -31.61 10.62
N TYR A 429 17.64 -30.61 9.74
CA TYR A 429 16.42 -29.84 9.45
C TYR A 429 16.39 -29.33 8.00
N VAL A 430 15.22 -28.80 7.63
CA VAL A 430 15.02 -28.05 6.37
C VAL A 430 14.51 -26.66 6.69
N GLU A 431 15.09 -25.65 6.07
CA GLU A 431 14.69 -24.25 6.18
C GLU A 431 13.54 -23.95 5.21
N VAL A 432 12.56 -23.17 5.68
CA VAL A 432 11.37 -22.76 4.94
C VAL A 432 11.16 -21.27 5.09
N ASN A 433 11.16 -20.56 3.98
CA ASN A 433 10.93 -19.13 3.92
C ASN A 433 9.49 -18.74 4.32
N LEU A 434 9.34 -17.73 5.18
CA LEU A 434 8.07 -17.12 5.58
C LEU A 434 7.98 -15.67 5.14
N SER A 435 6.91 -15.33 4.42
CA SER A 435 6.55 -13.96 4.11
C SER A 435 6.09 -13.19 5.35
N VAL A 436 6.34 -11.86 5.37
CA VAL A 436 5.82 -10.94 6.39
C VAL A 436 4.32 -11.09 6.55
N ILE A 437 3.58 -11.21 5.44
CA ILE A 437 2.11 -11.31 5.43
C ILE A 437 1.67 -12.60 6.14
N GLN A 438 2.37 -13.71 5.93
CA GLN A 438 2.11 -14.96 6.65
C GLN A 438 2.39 -14.82 8.13
N CYS A 439 3.50 -14.17 8.51
CA CYS A 439 3.88 -13.94 9.90
C CYS A 439 2.85 -13.09 10.68
N MET A 440 2.04 -12.28 9.98
CA MET A 440 0.99 -11.45 10.57
C MET A 440 -0.38 -12.16 10.69
N SER A 441 -0.51 -13.39 10.18
CA SER A 441 -1.73 -14.18 10.33
C SER A 441 -1.87 -14.70 11.76
N SER A 442 -3.03 -14.53 12.38
CA SER A 442 -3.32 -15.08 13.71
C SER A 442 -3.39 -16.61 13.74
N GLU A 443 -3.50 -17.26 12.59
CA GLU A 443 -3.65 -18.71 12.45
C GLU A 443 -2.30 -19.39 12.12
N LEU A 444 -1.21 -18.63 11.94
CA LEU A 444 0.07 -19.16 11.46
C LEU A 444 0.58 -20.32 12.32
N SER A 445 0.62 -20.14 13.65
CA SER A 445 1.16 -21.14 14.58
C SER A 445 0.36 -22.44 14.52
N GLU A 446 -0.98 -22.35 14.50
CA GLU A 446 -1.87 -23.49 14.41
C GLU A 446 -1.73 -24.22 13.07
N ASP A 447 -1.66 -23.46 11.95
CA ASP A 447 -1.50 -24.01 10.61
C ASP A 447 -0.16 -24.76 10.44
N VAL A 448 0.95 -24.18 10.91
CA VAL A 448 2.27 -24.81 10.84
C VAL A 448 2.29 -26.11 11.62
N LEU A 449 1.88 -26.08 12.89
CA LEU A 449 1.86 -27.26 13.75
C LEU A 449 0.93 -28.35 13.23
N ALA A 450 -0.26 -27.99 12.72
CA ALA A 450 -1.21 -28.94 12.15
C ALA A 450 -0.66 -29.66 10.90
N VAL A 451 0.10 -28.96 10.06
CA VAL A 451 0.76 -29.57 8.90
C VAL A 451 1.87 -30.53 9.39
N MET A 452 2.72 -30.10 10.30
CA MET A 452 3.82 -30.93 10.83
C MET A 452 3.31 -32.20 11.53
N GLU A 453 2.27 -32.07 12.34
CA GLU A 453 1.60 -33.22 13.00
C GLU A 453 1.04 -34.22 12.00
N ARG A 454 0.37 -33.74 10.93
CA ARG A 454 -0.19 -34.58 9.86
C ARG A 454 0.84 -35.50 9.21
N TYR A 455 2.07 -35.00 9.02
CA TYR A 455 3.16 -35.77 8.40
C TYR A 455 4.06 -36.46 9.42
N GLY A 456 3.89 -36.24 10.73
CA GLY A 456 4.73 -36.80 11.79
C GLY A 456 6.16 -36.25 11.78
N VAL A 457 6.33 -34.98 11.44
CA VAL A 457 7.61 -34.26 11.43
C VAL A 457 7.83 -33.63 12.80
N SER A 458 9.01 -33.80 13.40
CA SER A 458 9.35 -33.15 14.68
C SER A 458 9.67 -31.67 14.50
N ASN A 459 9.38 -30.86 15.53
CA ASN A 459 9.54 -29.41 15.47
C ASN A 459 10.99 -28.97 15.18
N GLU A 460 11.96 -29.74 15.64
CA GLU A 460 13.39 -29.49 15.39
C GLU A 460 13.83 -29.74 13.93
N GLN A 461 13.01 -30.41 13.12
CA GLN A 461 13.32 -30.71 11.71
C GLN A 461 12.92 -29.61 10.73
N ILE A 462 12.22 -28.58 11.22
CA ILE A 462 11.85 -27.38 10.47
C ILE A 462 12.52 -26.18 11.09
N ASN A 463 13.11 -25.33 10.25
CA ASN A 463 13.57 -24.00 10.60
C ASN A 463 12.81 -22.99 9.71
N LEU A 464 12.25 -21.95 10.30
CA LEU A 464 11.49 -20.93 9.57
C LEU A 464 12.37 -19.70 9.35
N GLU A 465 12.41 -19.22 8.10
CA GLU A 465 13.25 -18.08 7.73
C GLU A 465 12.43 -16.82 7.55
N ILE A 466 12.93 -15.71 8.08
CA ILE A 466 12.31 -14.38 7.99
C ILE A 466 13.40 -13.39 7.59
N THR A 467 13.14 -12.55 6.58
CA THR A 467 14.10 -11.55 6.13
C THR A 467 14.32 -10.44 7.17
N GLU A 468 15.48 -9.78 7.09
CA GLU A 468 15.85 -8.64 7.94
C GLU A 468 14.78 -7.53 7.88
N THR A 469 14.29 -7.22 6.69
CA THR A 469 13.23 -6.21 6.49
C THR A 469 11.94 -6.60 7.24
N ALA A 470 11.54 -7.88 7.17
CA ALA A 470 10.39 -8.38 7.90
C ALA A 470 10.56 -8.21 9.42
N ALA A 471 11.72 -8.60 9.95
CA ALA A 471 12.04 -8.48 11.36
C ALA A 471 12.06 -7.01 11.83
N ALA A 472 12.56 -6.07 11.00
CA ALA A 472 12.61 -4.66 11.32
C ALA A 472 11.23 -4.03 11.56
N TYR A 473 10.19 -4.49 10.86
CA TYR A 473 8.81 -4.00 10.95
C TYR A 473 7.86 -4.91 11.74
N ALA A 474 8.39 -5.94 12.45
CA ALA A 474 7.57 -6.90 13.17
C ALA A 474 6.58 -6.23 14.14
N GLN A 475 5.31 -6.52 13.99
CA GLN A 475 4.21 -6.08 14.86
C GLN A 475 3.97 -7.09 15.99
N THR A 476 3.06 -6.77 16.92
CA THR A 476 2.75 -7.63 18.06
C THR A 476 2.35 -9.04 17.63
N THR A 477 1.44 -9.18 16.67
CA THR A 477 0.97 -10.48 16.17
C THR A 477 2.11 -11.34 15.62
N MET A 478 3.03 -10.75 14.85
CA MET A 478 4.20 -11.46 14.33
C MET A 478 5.10 -11.95 15.46
N MET A 479 5.34 -11.11 16.48
CA MET A 479 6.14 -11.49 17.66
C MET A 479 5.48 -12.61 18.45
N ASP A 480 4.17 -12.56 18.62
CA ASP A 480 3.41 -13.60 19.34
C ASP A 480 3.50 -14.94 18.59
N ASN A 481 3.39 -14.95 17.27
CA ASN A 481 3.54 -16.14 16.43
C ASN A 481 4.95 -16.73 16.52
N ILE A 482 5.99 -15.88 16.40
CA ILE A 482 7.40 -16.32 16.49
C ILE A 482 7.67 -16.94 17.87
N ASN A 483 7.24 -16.26 18.94
CA ASN A 483 7.43 -16.76 20.30
C ASN A 483 6.68 -18.10 20.51
N SER A 484 5.42 -18.18 20.07
CA SER A 484 4.61 -19.41 20.19
C SER A 484 5.30 -20.60 19.50
N LEU A 485 5.72 -20.43 18.25
CA LEU A 485 6.40 -21.50 17.50
C LEU A 485 7.76 -21.85 18.09
N THR A 486 8.50 -20.86 18.63
CA THR A 486 9.77 -21.10 19.31
C THR A 486 9.58 -21.85 20.64
N ASP A 487 8.54 -21.53 21.41
CA ASP A 487 8.17 -22.24 22.65
C ASP A 487 7.81 -23.71 22.35
N ASP A 488 7.24 -23.98 21.17
CA ASP A 488 6.98 -25.33 20.66
C ASP A 488 8.22 -26.04 20.12
N GLY A 489 9.37 -25.36 20.03
CA GLY A 489 10.67 -25.93 19.62
C GLY A 489 11.03 -25.77 18.15
N ILE A 490 10.29 -24.94 17.38
CA ILE A 490 10.65 -24.59 16.00
C ILE A 490 11.68 -23.47 16.02
N ALA A 491 12.82 -23.66 15.34
CA ALA A 491 13.84 -22.65 15.23
C ALA A 491 13.51 -21.60 14.15
N PHE A 492 14.02 -20.37 14.35
CA PHE A 492 13.92 -19.29 13.37
C PHE A 492 15.29 -18.82 12.93
N SER A 493 15.42 -18.55 11.63
CA SER A 493 16.59 -17.92 11.00
C SER A 493 16.27 -16.51 10.54
N LEU A 494 17.21 -15.60 10.72
CA LEU A 494 17.18 -14.25 10.14
C LEU A 494 17.90 -14.29 8.80
N ASP A 495 17.17 -13.99 7.73
CA ASP A 495 17.68 -14.04 6.36
C ASP A 495 18.04 -12.64 5.81
N ASP A 496 18.84 -12.58 4.75
CA ASP A 496 19.29 -11.36 4.05
C ASP A 496 19.99 -10.34 4.97
N PHE A 497 20.67 -10.79 6.03
CA PHE A 497 21.27 -9.88 7.00
C PHE A 497 22.38 -9.03 6.37
N GLY A 498 22.22 -7.69 6.49
CA GLY A 498 23.17 -6.70 6.00
C GLY A 498 22.73 -5.96 4.75
N THR A 499 21.58 -6.29 4.17
CA THR A 499 21.02 -5.59 3.00
C THR A 499 20.16 -4.39 3.36
N GLY A 500 19.74 -4.24 4.64
CA GLY A 500 18.79 -3.27 5.10
C GLY A 500 19.28 -2.35 6.24
N TYR A 501 18.38 -1.54 6.75
CA TYR A 501 18.59 -0.71 7.94
C TYR A 501 18.32 -1.52 9.20
N SER A 502 19.33 -2.28 9.65
CA SER A 502 19.20 -3.14 10.82
C SER A 502 18.92 -2.37 12.10
N ASN A 503 17.75 -2.58 12.69
CA ASN A 503 17.56 -2.22 14.10
C ASN A 503 18.12 -3.34 14.99
N MET A 504 19.44 -3.33 15.23
CA MET A 504 20.15 -4.35 16.01
C MET A 504 19.50 -4.65 17.37
N LYS A 505 18.92 -3.64 18.02
CA LYS A 505 18.21 -3.84 19.28
C LYS A 505 17.00 -4.78 19.11
N ARG A 506 16.33 -4.70 17.97
CA ARG A 506 15.16 -5.52 17.66
C ARG A 506 15.56 -6.95 17.33
N ILE A 507 16.58 -7.12 16.49
CA ILE A 507 17.14 -8.44 16.16
C ILE A 507 17.57 -9.16 17.44
N ALA A 508 18.30 -8.48 18.32
CA ALA A 508 18.73 -9.05 19.60
C ALA A 508 17.56 -9.39 20.57
N SER A 509 16.35 -8.86 20.35
CA SER A 509 15.18 -9.16 21.15
C SER A 509 14.32 -10.31 20.61
N MET A 510 14.62 -10.80 19.40
CA MET A 510 13.89 -11.89 18.76
C MET A 510 14.62 -13.23 18.96
N PRO A 511 13.92 -14.36 19.04
CA PRO A 511 14.51 -15.65 19.37
C PRO A 511 15.10 -16.34 18.13
N PHE A 512 15.97 -15.64 17.40
CA PHE A 512 16.68 -16.25 16.26
C PHE A 512 17.75 -17.20 16.72
N ALA A 513 17.80 -18.38 16.12
CA ALA A 513 18.86 -19.36 16.33
C ALA A 513 20.03 -19.20 15.35
N ILE A 514 19.72 -18.70 14.14
CA ILE A 514 20.66 -18.61 13.02
C ILE A 514 20.53 -17.21 12.39
N VAL A 515 21.66 -16.67 11.91
CA VAL A 515 21.72 -15.47 11.07
C VAL A 515 22.39 -15.85 9.75
N LYS A 516 21.72 -15.58 8.63
CA LYS A 516 22.26 -15.80 7.28
C LYS A 516 22.81 -14.47 6.76
N LEU A 517 24.11 -14.42 6.55
CA LEU A 517 24.78 -13.25 5.96
C LEU A 517 24.59 -13.29 4.45
N ASP A 518 23.99 -12.23 3.92
CA ASP A 518 23.72 -12.10 2.49
C ASP A 518 24.99 -12.21 1.62
N LYS A 519 24.82 -12.63 0.38
CA LYS A 519 25.90 -12.79 -0.61
C LYS A 519 26.79 -11.55 -0.79
N THR A 520 26.28 -10.35 -0.52
CA THR A 520 27.06 -9.11 -0.58
C THR A 520 28.25 -9.13 0.37
N PHE A 521 28.21 -9.93 1.43
CA PHE A 521 29.35 -10.17 2.31
C PHE A 521 30.35 -11.17 1.71
N ALA A 522 29.93 -12.01 0.77
CA ALA A 522 30.81 -12.97 0.10
C ALA A 522 31.50 -12.37 -1.14
N ASP A 523 30.92 -11.31 -1.74
CA ASP A 523 31.41 -10.65 -2.95
C ASP A 523 32.47 -9.56 -2.66
N ILE A 524 33.01 -9.51 -1.45
CA ILE A 524 33.90 -8.43 -1.05
C ILE A 524 35.29 -8.64 -1.70
N ASP A 525 35.55 -7.83 -2.72
CA ASP A 525 36.88 -7.57 -3.21
C ASP A 525 37.71 -6.89 -2.11
N THR A 526 38.62 -7.57 -1.48
CA THR A 526 39.78 -7.21 -0.62
C THR A 526 39.85 -5.78 -0.05
N ASP A 527 38.73 -5.07 0.17
CA ASP A 527 38.75 -3.80 0.91
C ASP A 527 38.90 -4.08 2.42
N ASP A 528 40.04 -3.74 2.97
CA ASP A 528 40.40 -3.89 4.39
C ASP A 528 39.35 -3.32 5.35
N LYS A 529 38.56 -2.32 4.96
CA LYS A 529 37.51 -1.74 5.80
C LYS A 529 36.27 -2.63 5.86
N MET A 530 35.84 -3.16 4.71
CA MET A 530 34.66 -4.00 4.62
C MET A 530 34.91 -5.33 5.31
N MET A 531 36.09 -5.91 5.13
CA MET A 531 36.48 -7.12 5.86
C MET A 531 36.47 -6.94 7.38
N LYS A 532 36.81 -5.77 7.89
CA LYS A 532 36.67 -5.44 9.32
C LYS A 532 35.20 -5.40 9.75
N VAL A 533 34.30 -4.88 8.90
CA VAL A 533 32.85 -4.90 9.16
C VAL A 533 32.37 -6.34 9.27
N VAL A 534 32.67 -7.19 8.27
CA VAL A 534 32.31 -8.61 8.27
C VAL A 534 32.77 -9.30 9.55
N LYS A 535 34.05 -9.17 9.90
CA LYS A 535 34.62 -9.78 11.11
C LYS A 535 33.92 -9.35 12.39
N ASN A 536 33.62 -8.05 12.52
CA ASN A 536 32.93 -7.52 13.70
C ASN A 536 31.47 -7.99 13.73
N THR A 537 30.81 -8.08 12.58
CA THR A 537 29.44 -8.63 12.45
C THR A 537 29.40 -10.10 12.90
N ILE A 538 30.31 -10.92 12.40
CA ILE A 538 30.43 -12.33 12.80
C ILE A 538 30.65 -12.44 14.33
N SER A 539 31.57 -11.64 14.88
CA SER A 539 31.82 -11.64 16.34
C SER A 539 30.57 -11.26 17.12
N MET A 540 29.88 -10.21 16.70
CA MET A 540 28.67 -9.73 17.37
C MET A 540 27.55 -10.79 17.35
N VAL A 541 27.30 -11.44 16.21
CA VAL A 541 26.26 -12.49 16.11
C VAL A 541 26.61 -13.68 17.00
N LYS A 542 27.89 -14.07 17.08
CA LYS A 542 28.35 -15.11 17.98
C LYS A 542 28.23 -14.75 19.46
N ASP A 543 28.53 -13.50 19.81
CA ASP A 543 28.35 -12.99 21.18
C ASP A 543 26.88 -13.03 21.63
N MET A 544 25.93 -13.03 20.69
CA MET A 544 24.50 -13.24 20.93
C MET A 544 24.09 -14.73 20.98
N ASN A 545 25.05 -15.67 20.90
CA ASN A 545 24.84 -17.12 20.88
C ASN A 545 24.01 -17.60 19.66
N MET A 546 24.07 -16.91 18.54
CA MET A 546 23.44 -17.33 17.29
C MET A 546 24.48 -18.02 16.39
N LYS A 547 24.04 -19.00 15.58
CA LYS A 547 24.85 -19.61 14.53
C LYS A 547 24.85 -18.74 13.28
N ILE A 548 25.86 -18.90 12.44
CA ILE A 548 26.05 -18.09 11.24
C ILE A 548 26.10 -18.98 10.01
N VAL A 549 25.26 -18.68 9.02
CA VAL A 549 25.36 -19.15 7.64
C VAL A 549 25.90 -18.00 6.79
N VAL A 550 26.86 -18.25 5.92
CA VAL A 550 27.29 -17.30 4.88
C VAL A 550 26.76 -17.78 3.55
N GLU A 551 26.02 -16.91 2.88
CA GLU A 551 25.43 -17.20 1.58
C GLU A 551 26.30 -16.73 0.42
N GLY A 552 26.01 -17.24 -0.78
CA GLY A 552 26.65 -16.79 -2.02
C GLY A 552 28.11 -17.20 -2.16
N VAL A 553 28.63 -18.15 -1.39
CA VAL A 553 30.01 -18.60 -1.52
C VAL A 553 30.19 -19.40 -2.83
N GLU A 554 30.98 -18.87 -3.75
CA GLU A 554 31.21 -19.45 -5.08
C GLU A 554 32.64 -19.96 -5.29
N THR A 555 33.59 -19.54 -4.43
CA THR A 555 35.01 -19.86 -4.62
C THR A 555 35.61 -20.58 -3.40
N GLU A 556 36.69 -21.34 -3.62
CA GLU A 556 37.46 -21.96 -2.55
C GLU A 556 38.14 -20.91 -1.65
N GLU A 557 38.50 -19.77 -2.21
CA GLU A 557 39.11 -18.66 -1.48
C GLU A 557 38.12 -18.08 -0.44
N SER A 558 36.91 -17.75 -0.86
CA SER A 558 35.83 -17.30 0.03
C SER A 558 35.52 -18.34 1.11
N LEU A 559 35.44 -19.63 0.74
CA LEU A 559 35.23 -20.70 1.72
C LEU A 559 36.31 -20.71 2.80
N ARG A 560 37.60 -20.62 2.43
CA ARG A 560 38.72 -20.59 3.38
C ARG A 560 38.67 -19.35 4.29
N GLU A 561 38.35 -18.22 3.71
CA GLU A 561 38.29 -16.96 4.43
C GLU A 561 37.20 -16.99 5.51
N PHE A 562 35.96 -17.35 5.17
CA PHE A 562 34.87 -17.45 6.12
C PHE A 562 35.07 -18.58 7.14
N SER A 563 35.67 -19.68 6.74
CA SER A 563 36.06 -20.75 7.68
C SER A 563 37.05 -20.24 8.73
N ASN A 564 38.03 -19.42 8.34
CA ASN A 564 39.00 -18.82 9.26
C ASN A 564 38.36 -17.76 10.19
N LEU A 565 37.29 -17.11 9.75
CA LEU A 565 36.49 -16.19 10.58
C LEU A 565 35.59 -16.94 11.57
N GLY A 566 35.52 -18.27 11.45
CA GLY A 566 34.83 -19.14 12.38
C GLY A 566 33.30 -19.13 12.25
N VAL A 567 32.74 -18.95 11.03
CA VAL A 567 31.32 -19.15 10.77
C VAL A 567 30.96 -20.65 10.89
N ASP A 568 29.68 -20.94 11.14
CA ASP A 568 29.24 -22.31 11.40
C ASP A 568 28.90 -23.07 10.12
N TYR A 569 28.23 -22.37 9.18
CA TYR A 569 27.72 -22.96 7.95
C TYR A 569 27.99 -22.09 6.73
N ILE A 570 28.00 -22.73 5.57
CA ILE A 570 28.22 -22.12 4.26
C ILE A 570 27.13 -22.59 3.28
N GLN A 571 26.58 -21.67 2.54
CA GLN A 571 25.69 -21.95 1.42
C GLN A 571 26.17 -21.21 0.17
N GLY A 572 26.20 -21.89 -0.97
CA GLY A 572 26.62 -21.26 -2.21
C GLY A 572 26.91 -22.22 -3.34
N TYR A 573 27.15 -21.66 -4.52
CA TYR A 573 27.36 -22.44 -5.74
C TYR A 573 28.70 -23.18 -5.77
N TYR A 574 29.58 -22.85 -4.87
CA TYR A 574 30.79 -23.66 -4.67
C TYR A 574 30.44 -25.10 -4.30
N PHE A 575 29.41 -25.30 -3.50
CA PHE A 575 28.95 -26.63 -3.10
C PHE A 575 27.89 -27.19 -4.03
N SER A 576 26.78 -26.47 -4.17
CA SER A 576 25.67 -26.85 -5.02
C SER A 576 24.74 -25.69 -5.33
N ARG A 577 24.17 -25.68 -6.54
CA ARG A 577 22.98 -24.89 -6.85
C ARG A 577 21.75 -25.55 -6.24
N PRO A 578 20.62 -24.83 -6.11
CA PRO A 578 19.32 -25.44 -5.78
C PRO A 578 18.98 -26.58 -6.76
N LEU A 579 18.59 -27.74 -6.23
CA LEU A 579 18.36 -28.96 -7.01
C LEU A 579 16.93 -29.49 -6.79
N PRO A 580 16.30 -30.07 -7.81
CA PRO A 580 15.11 -30.89 -7.62
C PRO A 580 15.39 -32.03 -6.64
N GLN A 581 14.37 -32.47 -5.90
CA GLN A 581 14.49 -33.42 -4.78
C GLN A 581 15.36 -34.67 -5.07
N ASP A 582 15.15 -35.34 -6.21
CA ASP A 582 15.91 -36.57 -6.50
C ASP A 582 17.41 -36.30 -6.75
N LYS A 583 17.75 -35.17 -7.41
CA LYS A 583 19.13 -34.76 -7.62
C LYS A 583 19.77 -34.30 -6.29
N PHE A 584 19.03 -33.59 -5.47
CA PHE A 584 19.43 -33.17 -4.13
C PHE A 584 19.78 -34.38 -3.26
N ILE A 585 18.94 -35.41 -3.22
CA ILE A 585 19.21 -36.64 -2.49
C ILE A 585 20.49 -37.29 -2.96
N SER A 586 20.74 -37.34 -4.27
CA SER A 586 21.93 -37.92 -4.84
C SER A 586 23.18 -37.14 -4.46
N GLU A 587 23.11 -35.82 -4.48
CA GLU A 587 24.21 -34.92 -4.10
C GLU A 587 24.56 -35.03 -2.61
N VAL A 588 23.53 -34.98 -1.73
CA VAL A 588 23.77 -35.13 -0.28
C VAL A 588 24.40 -36.48 0.05
N LYS A 589 23.96 -37.58 -0.57
CA LYS A 589 24.55 -38.89 -0.37
C LYS A 589 26.02 -38.94 -0.81
N ARG A 590 26.34 -38.29 -1.93
CA ARG A 590 27.72 -38.23 -2.45
C ARG A 590 28.67 -37.58 -1.44
N VAL A 591 28.24 -36.54 -0.74
CA VAL A 591 29.09 -35.81 0.23
C VAL A 591 29.03 -36.44 1.62
N ASN A 592 27.83 -36.79 2.12
CA ASN A 592 27.67 -37.24 3.51
C ASN A 592 28.06 -38.70 3.75
N GLN A 593 28.04 -39.54 2.69
CA GLN A 593 28.31 -40.98 2.78
C GLN A 593 29.59 -41.42 2.03
N GLY A 594 30.20 -40.51 1.23
CA GLY A 594 31.49 -40.73 0.55
C GLY A 594 32.64 -40.37 1.44
#